data_fa61bb6ccd857f37dfe70f077a7b59fb
#
_entry.id   fa61bb6ccd857f37dfe70f077a7b59fb
#
_cell.length_a   1.000
_cell.length_b   1.000
_cell.length_c   1.000
_cell.angle_alpha   90.00
_cell.angle_beta   90.00
_cell.angle_gamma   90.00
#
_symmetry.space_group_name_H-M   'P 1'
#
loop_
_entity.id
_entity.type
_entity.pdbx_description
1 polymer ?
#
loop_
_entity_poly.entity_id
_entity_poly.type
_entity_poly.pdbx_seq_one_letter_code
_entity_poly.pdbx_strand_id
1 'polypeptide(L)'
;MENSFSILHNLEVDATIENVFQMVSVPEFLNEWWTHYCQGTPEPDSEYTFEFSETDILKGKVSKFSPPHEIEFLITDGDQDWIGTNVGFVLKETGKGTRISFHHTGWKDTHEHFRQSSFCWAIYLRILRKFVEEGLHVPYSERYHF
;
A
#
# COMPACT_ATOMS: atom_id res chain seq x y z
N MET A 1 -4.41 -27.48 6.93
CA MET A 1 -3.73 -26.20 6.81
C MET A 1 -4.12 -25.52 5.51
N GLU A 2 -4.68 -24.34 5.60
CA GLU A 2 -5.02 -23.60 4.39
C GLU A 2 -3.75 -23.04 3.75
N ASN A 3 -3.66 -23.18 2.42
CA ASN A 3 -2.61 -22.51 1.67
C ASN A 3 -2.96 -21.03 1.54
N SER A 4 -1.96 -20.19 1.70
CA SER A 4 -2.10 -18.77 1.42
C SER A 4 -1.00 -18.33 0.48
N PHE A 5 -1.31 -17.29 -0.29
CA PHE A 5 -0.41 -16.78 -1.32
C PHE A 5 -0.14 -15.31 -1.07
N SER A 6 1.02 -14.86 -1.52
CA SER A 6 1.50 -13.49 -1.26
C SER A 6 1.91 -12.81 -2.55
N ILE A 7 1.53 -11.54 -2.66
CA ILE A 7 2.07 -10.64 -3.67
C ILE A 7 3.24 -9.92 -2.99
N LEU A 8 4.41 -9.98 -3.59
CA LEU A 8 5.63 -9.40 -3.03
C LEU A 8 6.32 -8.55 -4.08
N HIS A 9 6.71 -7.34 -3.69
CA HIS A 9 7.47 -6.43 -4.55
C HIS A 9 8.54 -5.72 -3.74
N ASN A 10 9.69 -5.52 -4.34
CA ASN A 10 10.76 -4.69 -3.77
C ASN A 10 11.05 -3.54 -4.70
N LEU A 11 11.28 -2.35 -4.15
CA LEU A 11 11.78 -1.23 -4.92
C LEU A 11 12.66 -0.36 -4.04
N GLU A 12 13.58 0.36 -4.68
CA GLU A 12 14.42 1.32 -3.99
C GLU A 12 14.06 2.72 -4.41
N VAL A 13 14.01 3.63 -3.44
CA VAL A 13 13.67 5.03 -3.68
C VAL A 13 14.74 5.93 -3.09
N ASP A 14 15.02 7.02 -3.78
CA ASP A 14 16.00 8.02 -3.36
C ASP A 14 15.31 9.05 -2.45
N ALA A 15 15.05 8.63 -1.22
CA ALA A 15 14.42 9.47 -0.20
C ALA A 15 14.71 8.88 1.18
N THR A 16 14.62 9.71 2.22
CA THR A 16 14.85 9.27 3.60
C THR A 16 13.76 8.30 4.05
N ILE A 17 14.10 7.41 4.98
CA ILE A 17 13.15 6.43 5.50
C ILE A 17 11.97 7.13 6.20
N GLU A 18 12.21 8.24 6.89
CA GLU A 18 11.17 9.00 7.55
C GLU A 18 10.17 9.56 6.54
N ASN A 19 10.69 10.09 5.43
CA ASN A 19 9.85 10.64 4.38
C ASN A 19 9.02 9.54 3.70
N VAL A 20 9.65 8.41 3.37
CA VAL A 20 8.95 7.28 2.76
C VAL A 20 7.88 6.73 3.70
N PHE A 21 8.18 6.64 5.00
CA PHE A 21 7.19 6.14 5.97
C PHE A 21 5.93 7.01 5.99
N GLN A 22 6.08 8.34 5.90
CA GLN A 22 4.92 9.23 5.80
C GLN A 22 4.09 8.94 4.55
N MET A 23 4.75 8.66 3.43
CA MET A 23 4.06 8.42 2.15
C MET A 23 3.22 7.14 2.18
N VAL A 24 3.59 6.15 3.00
CA VAL A 24 2.85 4.88 3.08
C VAL A 24 1.92 4.79 4.29
N SER A 25 1.85 5.83 5.12
CA SER A 25 1.05 5.80 6.36
C SER A 25 0.07 6.97 6.49
N VAL A 26 0.44 8.17 6.06
CA VAL A 26 -0.41 9.37 6.22
C VAL A 26 -1.47 9.40 5.11
N PRO A 27 -2.77 9.50 5.46
CA PRO A 27 -3.85 9.44 4.45
C PRO A 27 -3.70 10.42 3.29
N GLU A 28 -3.33 11.67 3.53
CA GLU A 28 -3.14 12.65 2.47
C GLU A 28 -2.12 12.21 1.44
N PHE A 29 -1.06 11.53 1.90
CA PHE A 29 -0.01 11.05 1.01
C PHE A 29 -0.38 9.74 0.32
N LEU A 30 -1.18 8.88 0.95
CA LEU A 30 -1.72 7.70 0.28
C LEU A 30 -2.57 8.10 -0.92
N ASN A 31 -3.27 9.23 -0.84
CA ASN A 31 -4.09 9.75 -1.94
C ASN A 31 -3.25 10.17 -3.15
N GLU A 32 -1.97 10.38 -2.98
CA GLU A 32 -1.10 10.81 -4.08
C GLU A 32 -0.70 9.67 -5.01
N TRP A 33 -0.77 8.43 -4.53
CA TRP A 33 -0.26 7.32 -5.32
C TRP A 33 -1.14 6.07 -5.31
N TRP A 34 -2.02 5.90 -4.32
CA TRP A 34 -2.84 4.68 -4.18
C TRP A 34 -4.33 5.00 -4.16
N THR A 35 -4.81 5.58 -3.09
CA THR A 35 -6.26 5.81 -2.88
C THR A 35 -6.73 7.07 -3.59
N HIS A 36 -8.04 7.12 -3.88
CA HIS A 36 -8.68 8.37 -4.27
C HIS A 36 -8.87 9.25 -3.03
N TYR A 37 -9.39 8.67 -1.97
CA TYR A 37 -9.58 9.37 -0.70
C TYR A 37 -9.37 8.40 0.45
N CYS A 38 -8.62 8.82 1.45
CA CYS A 38 -8.28 7.97 2.58
C CYS A 38 -8.51 8.71 3.89
N GLN A 39 -9.00 8.00 4.88
CA GLN A 39 -9.13 8.50 6.25
C GLN A 39 -8.47 7.52 7.20
N GLY A 40 -7.84 8.02 8.24
CA GLY A 40 -7.19 7.21 9.26
C GLY A 40 -6.14 7.99 10.00
N THR A 41 -5.60 7.39 11.05
CA THR A 41 -4.51 7.96 11.83
C THR A 41 -3.40 6.92 11.90
N PRO A 42 -2.13 7.29 11.58
CA PRO A 42 -1.02 6.32 11.64
C PRO A 42 -0.63 6.03 13.09
N GLU A 43 -1.30 5.07 13.67
CA GLU A 43 -1.04 4.58 15.02
C GLU A 43 -1.54 3.15 15.16
N PRO A 44 -1.07 2.39 16.17
CA PRO A 44 -1.48 0.99 16.35
C PRO A 44 -2.99 0.86 16.51
N ASP A 45 -3.56 -0.17 15.90
CA ASP A 45 -4.97 -0.53 16.00
C ASP A 45 -5.95 0.49 15.41
N SER A 46 -5.45 1.52 14.76
CA SER A 46 -6.28 2.55 14.13
C SER A 46 -7.03 1.98 12.93
N GLU A 47 -8.27 2.43 12.73
CA GLU A 47 -9.05 2.06 11.56
C GLU A 47 -8.80 3.04 10.42
N TYR A 48 -8.58 2.50 9.22
CA TYR A 48 -8.44 3.26 7.98
C TYR A 48 -9.61 2.95 7.06
N THR A 49 -10.03 3.96 6.32
CA THR A 49 -11.00 3.81 5.22
C THR A 49 -10.30 4.21 3.93
N PHE A 50 -10.26 3.30 2.96
CA PHE A 50 -9.62 3.49 1.66
C PHE A 50 -10.71 3.55 0.59
N GLU A 51 -10.95 4.73 0.03
CA GLU A 51 -11.97 4.92 -1.00
C GLU A 51 -11.33 5.03 -2.37
N PHE A 52 -11.85 4.26 -3.32
CA PHE A 52 -11.42 4.29 -4.72
C PHE A 52 -12.54 4.81 -5.62
N SER A 53 -13.79 4.61 -5.22
CA SER A 53 -14.98 5.18 -5.85
C SER A 53 -16.11 5.17 -4.82
N GLU A 54 -17.30 5.67 -5.19
CA GLU A 54 -18.45 5.64 -4.29
C GLU A 54 -18.87 4.22 -3.91
N THR A 55 -18.55 3.23 -4.75
CA THR A 55 -18.94 1.83 -4.54
C THR A 55 -17.77 0.92 -4.20
N ASP A 56 -16.56 1.42 -4.27
CA ASP A 56 -15.35 0.62 -4.01
C ASP A 56 -14.62 1.23 -2.81
N ILE A 57 -14.99 0.75 -1.63
CA ILE A 57 -14.47 1.25 -0.36
C ILE A 57 -13.98 0.06 0.45
N LEU A 58 -12.73 0.14 0.90
CA LEU A 58 -12.13 -0.85 1.79
C LEU A 58 -11.97 -0.26 3.18
N LYS A 59 -12.05 -1.10 4.19
CA LYS A 59 -11.67 -0.73 5.55
C LYS A 59 -10.55 -1.65 6.00
N GLY A 60 -9.64 -1.08 6.79
CA GLY A 60 -8.53 -1.83 7.34
C GLY A 60 -8.21 -1.36 8.74
N LYS A 61 -7.46 -2.18 9.45
CA LYS A 61 -6.99 -1.88 10.78
C LYS A 61 -5.47 -1.99 10.78
N VAL A 62 -4.79 -1.03 11.39
CA VAL A 62 -3.33 -1.10 11.49
C VAL A 62 -2.96 -2.29 12.37
N SER A 63 -2.38 -3.32 11.76
CA SER A 63 -2.02 -4.57 12.43
C SER A 63 -0.56 -4.61 12.88
N LYS A 64 0.31 -3.83 12.23
CA LYS A 64 1.71 -3.65 12.64
C LYS A 64 2.07 -2.19 12.48
N PHE A 65 2.79 -1.65 13.47
CA PHE A 65 3.19 -0.25 13.45
C PHE A 65 4.51 -0.07 14.18
N SER A 66 5.58 0.12 13.42
CA SER A 66 6.94 0.34 13.93
C SER A 66 7.62 1.44 13.13
N PRO A 67 7.28 2.72 13.38
CA PRO A 67 7.87 3.82 12.61
C PRO A 67 9.38 3.93 12.86
N PRO A 68 10.16 4.25 11.86
CA PRO A 68 9.80 4.45 10.45
C PRO A 68 10.01 3.17 9.60
N HIS A 69 9.96 2.00 10.20
CA HIS A 69 10.36 0.75 9.56
C HIS A 69 9.21 -0.11 9.03
N GLU A 70 8.02 -0.02 9.61
CA GLU A 70 6.94 -0.91 9.20
C GLU A 70 5.56 -0.35 9.50
N ILE A 71 4.65 -0.52 8.54
CA ILE A 71 3.21 -0.38 8.76
C ILE A 71 2.50 -1.47 7.96
N GLU A 72 1.48 -2.10 8.57
CA GLU A 72 0.68 -3.12 7.92
C GLU A 72 -0.79 -2.90 8.25
N PHE A 73 -1.63 -3.12 7.26
CA PHE A 73 -3.09 -3.03 7.40
C PHE A 73 -3.72 -4.39 7.21
N LEU A 74 -4.55 -4.83 8.15
CA LEU A 74 -5.43 -5.97 7.98
C LEU A 74 -6.73 -5.47 7.35
N ILE A 75 -7.10 -5.98 6.19
CA ILE A 75 -8.33 -5.58 5.51
C ILE A 75 -9.51 -6.27 6.19
N THR A 76 -10.47 -5.48 6.67
CA THR A 76 -11.58 -5.95 7.50
C THR A 76 -12.93 -5.85 6.80
N ASP A 77 -13.05 -5.02 5.77
CA ASP A 77 -14.32 -4.85 5.05
C ASP A 77 -14.05 -4.40 3.62
N GLY A 78 -14.97 -4.68 2.72
CA GLY A 78 -14.91 -4.30 1.31
C GLY A 78 -14.89 -5.50 0.38
N ASP A 79 -13.93 -5.54 -0.53
CA ASP A 79 -13.82 -6.61 -1.51
C ASP A 79 -13.64 -7.97 -0.85
N GLN A 80 -14.43 -8.96 -1.26
CA GLN A 80 -14.44 -10.31 -0.67
C GLN A 80 -13.08 -10.99 -0.74
N ASP A 81 -12.33 -10.75 -1.81
CA ASP A 81 -11.03 -11.38 -1.98
C ASP A 81 -9.94 -10.72 -1.14
N TRP A 82 -10.18 -9.47 -0.71
CA TRP A 82 -9.23 -8.73 0.11
C TRP A 82 -9.50 -8.87 1.61
N ILE A 83 -10.74 -9.14 2.01
CA ILE A 83 -11.06 -9.30 3.45
C ILE A 83 -10.22 -10.41 4.04
N GLY A 84 -9.54 -10.12 5.15
CA GLY A 84 -8.66 -11.07 5.82
C GLY A 84 -7.23 -11.09 5.29
N THR A 85 -6.94 -10.29 4.26
CA THR A 85 -5.57 -10.14 3.76
C THR A 85 -4.86 -9.00 4.47
N ASN A 86 -3.53 -8.99 4.39
CA ASN A 86 -2.69 -7.96 4.98
C ASN A 86 -1.92 -7.23 3.90
N VAL A 87 -1.97 -5.90 3.94
CA VAL A 87 -1.20 -5.03 3.04
C VAL A 87 -0.17 -4.31 3.87
N GLY A 88 1.10 -4.44 3.53
CA GLY A 88 2.14 -3.86 4.36
C GLY A 88 3.40 -3.42 3.63
N PHE A 89 4.15 -2.58 4.34
CA PHE A 89 5.37 -1.95 3.85
C PHE A 89 6.43 -2.10 4.94
N VAL A 90 7.55 -2.74 4.57
CA VAL A 90 8.73 -2.83 5.43
C VAL A 90 9.82 -1.98 4.79
N LEU A 91 10.36 -1.04 5.55
CA LEU A 91 11.30 -0.06 5.05
C LEU A 91 12.67 -0.28 5.68
N LYS A 92 13.71 -0.19 4.85
CA LYS A 92 15.08 -0.32 5.30
C LYS A 92 15.95 0.75 4.65
N GLU A 93 16.80 1.40 5.45
CA GLU A 93 17.75 2.37 4.93
C GLU A 93 18.78 1.68 4.05
N THR A 94 19.15 2.32 2.94
CA THR A 94 20.22 1.89 2.06
C THR A 94 21.26 3.00 1.96
N GLY A 95 22.39 2.73 1.29
CA GLY A 95 23.40 3.76 1.10
C GLY A 95 22.96 4.96 0.28
N LYS A 96 21.82 4.84 -0.44
CA LYS A 96 21.31 5.90 -1.31
C LYS A 96 19.92 6.39 -0.94
N GLY A 97 19.23 5.71 -0.04
CA GLY A 97 17.87 6.08 0.31
C GLY A 97 17.17 5.00 1.09
N THR A 98 16.06 4.48 0.57
CA THR A 98 15.22 3.52 1.27
C THR A 98 14.82 2.38 0.35
N ARG A 99 14.89 1.13 0.86
CA ARG A 99 14.28 -0.02 0.20
C ARG A 99 12.89 -0.22 0.77
N ILE A 100 11.91 -0.33 -0.10
CA ILE A 100 10.53 -0.68 0.26
C ILE A 100 10.34 -2.16 -0.09
N SER A 101 10.02 -2.96 0.93
CA SER A 101 9.58 -4.34 0.72
C SER A 101 8.09 -4.36 0.97
N PHE A 102 7.32 -4.49 -0.12
CA PHE A 102 5.87 -4.49 -0.11
C PHE A 102 5.36 -5.91 -0.05
N HIS A 103 4.29 -6.12 0.72
CA HIS A 103 3.59 -7.40 0.72
C HIS A 103 2.08 -7.20 0.78
N HIS A 104 1.37 -8.10 0.10
CA HIS A 104 -0.08 -8.26 0.22
C HIS A 104 -0.31 -9.76 0.41
N THR A 105 -0.44 -10.17 1.67
CA THR A 105 -0.43 -11.58 2.07
C THR A 105 -1.83 -12.07 2.45
N GLY A 106 -1.99 -13.40 2.48
CA GLY A 106 -3.24 -13.99 2.93
C GLY A 106 -4.24 -14.27 1.81
N TRP A 107 -3.81 -14.23 0.55
CA TRP A 107 -4.68 -14.59 -0.57
C TRP A 107 -4.98 -16.08 -0.56
N LYS A 108 -6.23 -16.44 -0.85
CA LYS A 108 -6.69 -17.83 -0.84
C LYS A 108 -6.34 -18.59 -2.11
N ASP A 109 -6.14 -17.88 -3.22
CA ASP A 109 -5.81 -18.47 -4.50
C ASP A 109 -4.95 -17.51 -5.33
N THR A 110 -4.51 -17.98 -6.51
CA THR A 110 -3.71 -17.18 -7.43
C THR A 110 -4.45 -16.95 -8.74
N HIS A 111 -5.77 -16.87 -8.67
CA HIS A 111 -6.62 -16.68 -9.84
C HIS A 111 -6.55 -15.24 -10.35
N GLU A 112 -7.54 -14.84 -11.12
CA GLU A 112 -7.48 -13.59 -11.87
C GLU A 112 -7.32 -12.36 -11.01
N HIS A 113 -8.06 -12.26 -9.92
CA HIS A 113 -8.02 -11.08 -9.05
C HIS A 113 -6.65 -10.92 -8.38
N PHE A 114 -6.05 -12.03 -7.93
CA PHE A 114 -4.68 -12.01 -7.39
C PHE A 114 -3.69 -11.47 -8.42
N ARG A 115 -3.77 -11.97 -9.65
CA ARG A 115 -2.86 -11.57 -10.73
C ARG A 115 -3.05 -10.12 -11.12
N GLN A 116 -4.30 -9.68 -11.23
CA GLN A 116 -4.63 -8.29 -11.53
C GLN A 116 -4.14 -7.36 -10.43
N SER A 117 -4.35 -7.74 -9.17
CA SER A 117 -3.89 -6.95 -8.02
C SER A 117 -2.38 -6.81 -8.00
N SER A 118 -1.65 -7.89 -8.32
CA SER A 118 -0.18 -7.82 -8.38
C SER A 118 0.29 -6.82 -9.43
N PHE A 119 -0.35 -6.83 -10.60
CA PHE A 119 -0.04 -5.88 -11.67
C PHE A 119 -0.35 -4.43 -11.24
N CYS A 120 -1.51 -4.22 -10.63
CA CYS A 120 -1.90 -2.89 -10.14
C CYS A 120 -0.95 -2.39 -9.06
N TRP A 121 -0.54 -3.27 -8.13
CA TRP A 121 0.43 -2.88 -7.11
C TRP A 121 1.75 -2.41 -7.71
N ALA A 122 2.23 -3.10 -8.74
CA ALA A 122 3.48 -2.69 -9.41
C ALA A 122 3.34 -1.28 -10.01
N ILE A 123 2.19 -0.98 -10.62
CA ILE A 123 1.91 0.36 -11.14
C ILE A 123 1.89 1.39 -10.02
N TYR A 124 1.13 1.12 -8.94
CA TYR A 124 1.00 2.06 -7.83
C TYR A 124 2.32 2.31 -7.12
N LEU A 125 3.14 1.27 -6.93
CA LEU A 125 4.45 1.43 -6.31
C LEU A 125 5.39 2.26 -7.19
N ARG A 126 5.27 2.13 -8.50
CA ARG A 126 6.03 2.98 -9.42
C ARG A 126 5.60 4.45 -9.30
N ILE A 127 4.30 4.70 -9.16
CA ILE A 127 3.78 6.06 -8.94
C ILE A 127 4.29 6.60 -7.60
N LEU A 128 4.28 5.77 -6.56
CA LEU A 128 4.83 6.14 -5.25
C LEU A 128 6.28 6.61 -5.39
N ARG A 129 7.11 5.84 -6.10
CA ARG A 129 8.51 6.23 -6.30
C ARG A 129 8.63 7.58 -7.01
N LYS A 130 7.84 7.79 -8.05
CA LYS A 130 7.85 9.06 -8.79
C LYS A 130 7.41 10.22 -7.91
N PHE A 131 6.41 10.01 -7.08
CA PHE A 131 5.94 11.03 -6.16
C PHE A 131 7.01 11.38 -5.12
N VAL A 132 7.62 10.36 -4.50
CA VAL A 132 8.63 10.56 -3.46
C VAL A 132 9.89 11.23 -4.01
N GLU A 133 10.37 10.77 -5.17
CA GLU A 133 11.65 11.25 -5.73
C GLU A 133 11.52 12.56 -6.50
N GLU A 134 10.40 12.76 -7.20
CA GLU A 134 10.27 13.86 -8.16
C GLU A 134 9.11 14.81 -7.84
N GLY A 135 8.28 14.47 -6.86
CA GLY A 135 7.09 15.25 -6.57
C GLY A 135 6.02 15.14 -7.65
N LEU A 136 6.11 14.13 -8.50
CA LEU A 136 5.16 13.94 -9.59
C LEU A 136 3.79 13.54 -9.05
N HIS A 137 2.77 14.30 -9.42
CA HIS A 137 1.39 14.02 -9.04
C HIS A 137 0.65 13.45 -10.24
N VAL A 138 0.25 12.18 -10.17
CA VAL A 138 -0.52 11.52 -11.23
C VAL A 138 -2.01 11.57 -10.84
N PRO A 139 -2.85 12.22 -11.66
CA PRO A 139 -4.29 12.25 -11.38
C PRO A 139 -4.85 10.84 -11.22
N TYR A 140 -5.77 10.65 -10.29
CA TYR A 140 -6.32 9.34 -9.98
C TYR A 140 -6.82 8.60 -11.23
N SER A 141 -7.52 9.34 -12.12
CA SER A 141 -8.10 8.77 -13.34
C SER A 141 -7.07 8.24 -14.34
N GLU A 142 -5.80 8.63 -14.19
CA GLU A 142 -4.73 8.25 -15.13
C GLU A 142 -3.79 7.18 -14.59
N ARG A 143 -3.94 6.81 -13.32
CA ARG A 143 -2.97 5.92 -12.64
C ARG A 143 -2.90 4.53 -13.25
N TYR A 144 -4.03 3.97 -13.62
CA TYR A 144 -4.06 2.62 -14.17
C TYR A 144 -3.26 2.51 -15.48
N HIS A 145 -3.18 3.59 -16.22
CA HIS A 145 -2.48 3.63 -17.50
C HIS A 145 -1.04 4.15 -17.38
N PHE A 146 -0.59 4.41 -16.18
CA PHE A 146 0.76 4.89 -15.94
C PHE A 146 1.80 3.78 -16.16
#